data_d90c3d0ac92edbdff1b0cc7b9e2a5e3a
#
_entry.id   d90c3d0ac92edbdff1b0cc7b9e2a5e3a
#
_cell.length_a   1.000
_cell.length_b   1.000
_cell.length_c   1.000
_cell.angle_alpha   90.00
_cell.angle_beta   90.00
_cell.angle_gamma   90.00
#
_symmetry.space_group_name_H-M   'P 1'
#
loop_
_entity.id
_entity.type
_entity.pdbx_description
1 polymer ?
#
loop_
_entity_poly.entity_id
_entity_poly.type
_entity_poly.pdbx_seq_one_letter_code
_entity_poly.pdbx_strand_id
1 'polypeptide(L)'
;MKRLTLLFGMLVMIGCIEGDYALYSLYQPELVVVEVPVEVIVEVPVEVIVEVPVEVPGEGGEVWIDSFEQPYSMNGIDIIWSIDLSGSMNQHAQSVIDGIEAMMSALPPSGWRLGITSGSWYFSSQVQEFPLVPGDTVQNAWDAYNNLSGGNEAGFDSIYSYMVDNVYNHTWLRQDAGLLVVFVSDEDEQSNHQFTSNNSGLYDFINWYGHVRPSVFVASIVNVPASESVCTWNPHAINVGDRYIDATNHFGGTVVDICSTDWAPGVLAATQQIQPHEFWELTYAPLPDTLIVFVDFVEFVDWTYDTTNNRISFDVLPPEGSLVEIGYVIDTFLPNTGDDDDSAGDDDDSSGS
;
A
#
# COMPACT_ATOMS: atom_id res chain seq x y z
N MET A 1 -42.06 27.69 -16.39
CA MET A 1 -41.89 26.25 -16.72
C MET A 1 -40.73 26.09 -17.68
N LYS A 2 -39.64 25.56 -17.23
CA LYS A 2 -38.48 25.20 -18.09
C LYS A 2 -38.59 23.73 -18.42
N ARG A 3 -38.58 23.38 -19.69
CA ARG A 3 -38.59 21.98 -20.14
C ARG A 3 -37.15 21.48 -20.19
N LEU A 4 -36.84 20.41 -19.47
CA LEU A 4 -35.57 19.69 -19.55
C LEU A 4 -35.80 18.43 -20.39
N THR A 5 -35.14 18.35 -21.54
CA THR A 5 -35.19 17.16 -22.41
C THR A 5 -33.96 16.26 -22.07
N LEU A 6 -34.18 15.12 -21.49
CA LEU A 6 -33.14 14.10 -21.27
C LEU A 6 -33.14 13.16 -22.49
N LEU A 7 -32.02 13.11 -23.22
CA LEU A 7 -31.79 12.16 -24.30
C LEU A 7 -31.08 10.93 -23.70
N PHE A 8 -31.76 9.79 -23.69
CA PHE A 8 -31.14 8.50 -23.39
C PHE A 8 -30.61 7.89 -24.69
N GLY A 9 -29.28 7.87 -24.85
CA GLY A 9 -28.64 7.17 -25.96
C GLY A 9 -28.43 5.69 -25.60
N MET A 10 -29.04 4.80 -26.37
CA MET A 10 -28.82 3.36 -26.28
C MET A 10 -27.64 2.98 -27.19
N LEU A 11 -26.55 2.52 -26.60
CA LEU A 11 -25.39 1.99 -27.32
C LEU A 11 -25.74 0.59 -27.85
N VAL A 12 -25.81 0.41 -29.16
CA VAL A 12 -25.97 -0.91 -29.77
C VAL A 12 -24.60 -1.50 -30.01
N MET A 13 -24.24 -2.53 -29.31
CA MET A 13 -23.07 -3.37 -29.59
C MET A 13 -23.38 -4.33 -30.74
N ILE A 14 -22.69 -4.16 -31.84
CA ILE A 14 -22.76 -5.08 -32.98
C ILE A 14 -21.74 -6.18 -32.76
N GLY A 15 -22.20 -7.34 -32.31
CA GLY A 15 -21.41 -8.56 -32.35
C GLY A 15 -21.52 -9.22 -33.73
N CYS A 16 -20.38 -9.42 -34.40
CA CYS A 16 -20.33 -10.26 -35.60
C CYS A 16 -20.46 -11.74 -35.22
N ILE A 17 -21.60 -12.34 -35.55
CA ILE A 17 -21.75 -13.82 -35.61
C ILE A 17 -21.93 -14.14 -37.07
N GLU A 18 -21.13 -15.08 -37.60
CA GLU A 18 -21.27 -15.59 -38.95
C GLU A 18 -22.62 -16.29 -39.13
N GLY A 19 -23.38 -15.84 -40.10
CA GLY A 19 -24.58 -16.53 -40.61
C GLY A 19 -25.89 -15.98 -40.06
N ASP A 20 -26.65 -15.38 -40.97
CA ASP A 20 -28.04 -14.92 -40.90
C ASP A 20 -28.26 -13.51 -40.28
N TYR A 21 -28.41 -12.57 -41.20
CA TYR A 21 -28.88 -11.23 -40.89
C TYR A 21 -30.41 -11.25 -40.63
N ALA A 22 -30.79 -11.31 -39.37
CA ALA A 22 -32.13 -10.94 -38.95
C ALA A 22 -32.18 -9.44 -38.67
N LEU A 23 -32.85 -8.69 -39.51
CA LEU A 23 -33.21 -7.29 -39.30
C LEU A 23 -34.20 -7.23 -38.13
N TYR A 24 -33.69 -6.88 -36.92
CA TYR A 24 -34.56 -6.52 -35.80
C TYR A 24 -35.15 -5.12 -36.08
N SER A 25 -36.47 -5.05 -36.08
CA SER A 25 -37.26 -3.81 -36.14
C SER A 25 -36.73 -2.85 -35.08
N LEU A 26 -36.34 -1.64 -35.54
CA LEU A 26 -35.96 -0.54 -34.66
C LEU A 26 -37.16 -0.19 -33.78
N TYR A 27 -37.08 -0.53 -32.51
CA TYR A 27 -37.97 -0.03 -31.46
C TYR A 27 -37.74 1.47 -31.35
N GLN A 28 -38.72 2.27 -31.75
CA GLN A 28 -38.73 3.71 -31.49
C GLN A 28 -39.21 3.90 -30.04
N PRO A 29 -38.38 4.39 -29.12
CA PRO A 29 -38.85 4.69 -27.78
C PRO A 29 -39.84 5.87 -27.88
N GLU A 30 -41.01 5.65 -27.33
CA GLU A 30 -42.02 6.72 -27.17
C GLU A 30 -41.45 7.76 -26.20
N LEU A 31 -41.42 9.02 -26.63
CA LEU A 31 -40.93 10.13 -25.79
C LEU A 31 -41.98 10.40 -24.71
N VAL A 32 -41.72 9.86 -23.51
CA VAL A 32 -42.52 10.23 -22.33
C VAL A 32 -42.03 11.60 -21.85
N VAL A 33 -42.83 12.65 -22.09
CA VAL A 33 -42.57 13.95 -21.49
C VAL A 33 -43.11 13.95 -20.07
N VAL A 34 -42.21 13.83 -19.09
CA VAL A 34 -42.55 14.01 -17.68
C VAL A 34 -42.46 15.49 -17.36
N GLU A 35 -43.61 16.14 -17.15
CA GLU A 35 -43.63 17.48 -16.57
C GLU A 35 -43.32 17.39 -15.08
N VAL A 36 -42.09 17.79 -14.69
CA VAL A 36 -41.68 17.90 -13.29
C VAL A 36 -42.13 19.28 -12.79
N PRO A 37 -42.96 19.37 -11.75
CA PRO A 37 -43.32 20.66 -11.15
C PRO A 37 -42.06 21.33 -10.57
N VAL A 38 -41.88 22.62 -10.93
CA VAL A 38 -40.69 23.42 -10.56
C VAL A 38 -40.84 24.02 -9.15
N GLU A 39 -41.22 23.26 -8.19
CA GLU A 39 -41.07 23.62 -6.78
C GLU A 39 -40.54 22.45 -5.98
N VAL A 40 -39.34 22.00 -6.36
CA VAL A 40 -38.47 21.34 -5.39
C VAL A 40 -37.58 22.41 -4.80
N ILE A 41 -37.97 22.95 -3.66
CA ILE A 41 -37.02 23.62 -2.77
C ILE A 41 -36.05 22.52 -2.38
N VAL A 42 -34.90 22.44 -3.10
CA VAL A 42 -33.75 21.72 -2.62
C VAL A 42 -33.25 22.57 -1.45
N GLU A 43 -33.65 22.22 -0.24
CA GLU A 43 -32.89 22.63 0.93
C GLU A 43 -31.52 22.01 0.75
N VAL A 44 -30.60 22.79 0.19
CA VAL A 44 -29.17 22.48 0.29
C VAL A 44 -28.91 22.42 1.78
N PRO A 45 -28.45 21.28 2.33
CA PRO A 45 -28.01 21.28 3.72
C PRO A 45 -26.98 22.40 3.80
N VAL A 46 -27.30 23.44 4.53
CA VAL A 46 -26.31 24.42 4.96
C VAL A 46 -25.38 23.58 5.83
N GLU A 47 -24.15 23.37 5.38
CA GLU A 47 -23.11 22.90 6.26
C GLU A 47 -23.09 23.88 7.43
N VAL A 48 -23.69 23.47 8.53
CA VAL A 48 -23.51 24.15 9.80
C VAL A 48 -22.09 23.76 10.16
N ILE A 49 -21.13 24.62 9.81
CA ILE A 49 -19.83 24.62 10.42
C ILE A 49 -20.12 24.88 11.90
N VAL A 50 -20.27 23.84 12.69
CA VAL A 50 -20.23 23.93 14.14
C VAL A 50 -18.77 24.24 14.43
N GLU A 51 -18.45 25.54 14.54
CA GLU A 51 -17.23 25.94 15.22
C GLU A 51 -17.38 25.44 16.66
N VAL A 52 -16.90 24.22 16.91
CA VAL A 52 -16.65 23.77 18.28
C VAL A 52 -15.55 24.69 18.76
N PRO A 53 -15.80 25.56 19.78
CA PRO A 53 -14.73 26.34 20.36
C PRO A 53 -13.78 25.35 21.04
N VAL A 54 -12.73 24.98 20.34
CA VAL A 54 -11.56 24.36 20.95
C VAL A 54 -10.97 25.49 21.79
N GLU A 55 -11.15 25.44 23.13
CA GLU A 55 -10.34 26.26 24.02
C GLU A 55 -8.90 25.83 23.77
N VAL A 56 -8.21 26.59 22.90
CA VAL A 56 -6.78 26.38 22.63
C VAL A 56 -6.10 26.67 23.97
N PRO A 57 -5.45 25.69 24.60
CA PRO A 57 -4.67 25.92 25.79
C PRO A 57 -3.64 27.01 25.49
N GLY A 58 -3.48 27.97 26.38
CA GLY A 58 -2.74 29.21 26.18
C GLY A 58 -1.34 29.05 25.58
N GLU A 59 -0.93 30.12 24.91
CA GLU A 59 0.36 30.43 24.27
C GLU A 59 1.41 29.29 24.32
N GLY A 60 1.46 28.43 23.30
CA GLY A 60 2.55 27.48 23.12
C GLY A 60 2.17 26.07 22.61
N GLY A 61 0.91 25.75 22.33
CA GLY A 61 0.52 24.47 21.76
C GLY A 61 0.35 24.54 20.24
N GLU A 62 0.87 23.56 19.53
CA GLU A 62 0.63 23.34 18.10
C GLU A 62 -0.33 22.16 17.93
N VAL A 63 -1.29 22.28 17.00
CA VAL A 63 -2.19 21.18 16.66
C VAL A 63 -1.50 20.24 15.68
N TRP A 64 -1.46 18.97 16.01
CA TRP A 64 -0.96 17.91 15.16
C TRP A 64 -2.10 16.96 14.79
N ILE A 65 -2.03 16.38 13.59
CA ILE A 65 -3.00 15.37 13.11
C ILE A 65 -2.22 14.19 12.54
N ASP A 66 -2.38 13.03 13.15
CA ASP A 66 -2.01 11.75 12.55
C ASP A 66 -3.22 11.21 11.80
N SER A 67 -3.00 10.63 10.61
CA SER A 67 -4.09 10.07 9.83
C SER A 67 -3.68 8.78 9.13
N PHE A 68 -4.64 7.88 8.98
CA PHE A 68 -4.49 6.64 8.22
C PHE A 68 -5.83 6.20 7.65
N GLU A 69 -5.81 5.37 6.62
CA GLU A 69 -6.99 4.67 6.14
C GLU A 69 -7.02 3.26 6.77
N GLN A 70 -8.14 2.89 7.37
CA GLN A 70 -8.30 1.56 7.95
C GLN A 70 -8.31 0.52 6.85
N PRO A 71 -7.36 -0.45 6.85
CA PRO A 71 -7.32 -1.47 5.81
C PRO A 71 -8.63 -2.23 5.72
N TYR A 72 -9.04 -2.56 4.51
CA TYR A 72 -10.17 -3.46 4.32
C TYR A 72 -9.79 -4.85 4.83
N SER A 73 -10.40 -5.29 5.92
CA SER A 73 -10.33 -6.67 6.43
C SER A 73 -11.23 -7.56 5.58
N MET A 74 -10.96 -7.62 4.31
CA MET A 74 -11.72 -8.42 3.35
C MET A 74 -11.62 -9.91 3.70
N ASN A 75 -12.15 -10.79 2.85
CA ASN A 75 -12.09 -12.25 3.01
C ASN A 75 -10.64 -12.80 2.99
N GLY A 76 -9.75 -12.11 3.67
CA GLY A 76 -8.33 -12.40 3.82
C GLY A 76 -7.43 -11.58 2.90
N ILE A 77 -6.19 -12.00 2.76
CA ILE A 77 -5.15 -11.36 1.94
C ILE A 77 -4.56 -12.35 0.95
N ASP A 78 -4.44 -11.93 -0.29
CA ASP A 78 -3.63 -12.62 -1.30
C ASP A 78 -2.28 -11.91 -1.40
N ILE A 79 -1.19 -12.65 -1.36
CA ILE A 79 0.17 -12.14 -1.38
C ILE A 79 0.88 -12.73 -2.58
N ILE A 80 1.63 -11.92 -3.33
CA ILE A 80 2.40 -12.38 -4.49
C ILE A 80 3.83 -11.87 -4.36
N TRP A 81 4.79 -12.77 -4.27
CA TRP A 81 6.20 -12.47 -4.36
C TRP A 81 6.65 -12.59 -5.82
N SER A 82 7.05 -11.48 -6.43
CA SER A 82 7.68 -11.43 -7.76
C SER A 82 9.19 -11.36 -7.58
N ILE A 83 9.86 -12.45 -7.90
CA ILE A 83 11.28 -12.63 -7.58
C ILE A 83 12.09 -12.62 -8.87
N ASP A 84 13.04 -11.73 -8.93
CA ASP A 84 14.09 -11.77 -9.94
C ASP A 84 14.94 -13.05 -9.75
N LEU A 85 15.09 -13.82 -10.81
CA LEU A 85 15.88 -15.03 -10.85
C LEU A 85 17.12 -14.91 -11.76
N SER A 86 17.57 -13.68 -12.00
CA SER A 86 18.81 -13.43 -12.73
C SER A 86 20.02 -14.06 -12.02
N GLY A 87 21.12 -14.18 -12.73
CA GLY A 87 22.31 -14.84 -12.16
C GLY A 87 22.91 -14.11 -10.96
N SER A 88 22.72 -12.81 -10.85
CA SER A 88 23.17 -11.97 -9.72
C SER A 88 22.37 -12.29 -8.43
N MET A 89 21.12 -12.66 -8.56
CA MET A 89 20.23 -13.02 -7.44
C MET A 89 20.57 -14.36 -6.77
N ASN A 90 21.41 -15.20 -7.36
CA ASN A 90 21.75 -16.52 -6.77
C ASN A 90 22.28 -16.45 -5.33
N GLN A 91 22.99 -15.36 -4.98
CA GLN A 91 23.48 -15.14 -3.63
C GLN A 91 22.39 -14.82 -2.60
N HIS A 92 21.22 -14.36 -3.07
CA HIS A 92 20.09 -13.96 -2.23
C HIS A 92 19.02 -15.06 -2.06
N ALA A 93 19.18 -16.23 -2.72
CA ALA A 93 18.19 -17.28 -2.71
C ALA A 93 17.79 -17.73 -1.27
N GLN A 94 18.75 -17.83 -0.36
CA GLN A 94 18.46 -18.16 1.05
C GLN A 94 17.68 -17.03 1.73
N SER A 95 18.09 -15.77 1.53
CA SER A 95 17.43 -14.60 2.11
C SER A 95 15.99 -14.43 1.61
N VAL A 96 15.71 -14.79 0.35
CA VAL A 96 14.33 -14.85 -0.17
C VAL A 96 13.47 -15.80 0.64
N ILE A 97 13.97 -17.01 0.88
CA ILE A 97 13.23 -18.02 1.64
C ILE A 97 13.08 -17.63 3.11
N ASP A 98 14.13 -17.09 3.72
CA ASP A 98 14.08 -16.60 5.10
C ASP A 98 13.07 -15.46 5.25
N GLY A 99 12.97 -14.57 4.25
CA GLY A 99 11.95 -13.52 4.19
C GLY A 99 10.53 -14.07 4.05
N ILE A 100 10.33 -15.06 3.19
CA ILE A 100 9.03 -15.73 3.05
C ILE A 100 8.64 -16.45 4.35
N GLU A 101 9.57 -17.14 5.00
CA GLU A 101 9.34 -17.80 6.30
C GLU A 101 8.96 -16.79 7.39
N ALA A 102 9.66 -15.66 7.46
CA ALA A 102 9.35 -14.58 8.38
C ALA A 102 7.92 -14.05 8.14
N MET A 103 7.53 -13.83 6.88
CA MET A 103 6.17 -13.39 6.53
C MET A 103 5.14 -14.44 6.95
N MET A 104 5.32 -15.71 6.58
CA MET A 104 4.40 -16.80 6.94
C MET A 104 4.20 -16.92 8.45
N SER A 105 5.27 -16.67 9.22
CA SER A 105 5.23 -16.73 10.68
C SER A 105 4.51 -15.56 11.33
N ALA A 106 4.47 -14.41 10.65
CA ALA A 106 3.83 -13.18 11.12
C ALA A 106 2.35 -13.08 10.71
N LEU A 107 1.96 -13.80 9.67
CA LEU A 107 0.59 -13.82 9.19
C LEU A 107 -0.37 -14.51 10.18
N PRO A 108 -1.64 -14.12 10.21
CA PRO A 108 -2.63 -14.76 11.08
C PRO A 108 -2.78 -16.25 10.74
N PRO A 109 -3.34 -17.08 11.66
CA PRO A 109 -3.44 -18.53 11.45
C PRO A 109 -4.41 -18.95 10.34
N SER A 110 -5.06 -18.01 9.70
CA SER A 110 -6.01 -18.26 8.59
C SER A 110 -6.16 -17.02 7.69
N GLY A 111 -6.79 -17.23 6.54
CA GLY A 111 -7.23 -16.12 5.67
C GLY A 111 -6.22 -15.61 4.66
N TRP A 112 -4.97 -16.07 4.64
CA TRP A 112 -3.97 -15.66 3.66
C TRP A 112 -3.67 -16.76 2.62
N ARG A 113 -3.21 -16.32 1.45
CA ARG A 113 -2.63 -17.14 0.38
C ARG A 113 -1.41 -16.41 -0.16
N LEU A 114 -0.28 -17.12 -0.32
CA LEU A 114 0.98 -16.56 -0.77
C LEU A 114 1.46 -17.30 -2.02
N GLY A 115 1.33 -16.63 -3.17
CA GLY A 115 1.90 -17.10 -4.44
C GLY A 115 3.31 -16.59 -4.63
N ILE A 116 4.13 -17.38 -5.33
CA ILE A 116 5.51 -17.03 -5.69
C ILE A 116 5.62 -17.09 -7.21
N THR A 117 6.18 -16.06 -7.83
CA THR A 117 6.42 -16.00 -9.26
C THR A 117 7.78 -15.42 -9.58
N SER A 118 8.27 -15.62 -10.81
CA SER A 118 9.51 -14.99 -11.25
C SER A 118 9.27 -13.59 -11.79
N GLY A 119 10.30 -12.74 -11.82
CA GLY A 119 10.27 -11.42 -12.46
C GLY A 119 10.15 -11.45 -13.98
N SER A 120 9.58 -12.49 -14.58
CA SER A 120 9.50 -12.70 -16.03
C SER A 120 8.06 -12.81 -16.49
N TRP A 121 7.62 -11.93 -17.38
CA TRP A 121 6.29 -11.96 -17.99
C TRP A 121 5.91 -13.34 -18.54
N TYR A 122 6.78 -13.96 -19.35
CA TYR A 122 6.49 -15.23 -20.00
C TYR A 122 6.31 -16.38 -19.01
N PHE A 123 7.19 -16.49 -18.01
CA PHE A 123 7.13 -17.60 -17.06
C PHE A 123 6.02 -17.40 -16.02
N SER A 124 5.72 -16.17 -15.64
CA SER A 124 4.64 -15.86 -14.69
C SER A 124 3.26 -16.26 -15.22
N SER A 125 3.05 -16.18 -16.56
CA SER A 125 1.82 -16.67 -17.20
C SER A 125 1.66 -18.19 -17.13
N GLN A 126 2.69 -18.95 -16.76
CA GLN A 126 2.72 -20.40 -16.80
C GLN A 126 2.80 -21.07 -15.42
N VAL A 127 2.98 -20.29 -14.36
CA VAL A 127 2.98 -20.85 -12.99
C VAL A 127 1.65 -21.51 -12.70
N GLN A 128 1.69 -22.78 -12.29
CA GLN A 128 0.51 -23.60 -11.97
C GLN A 128 0.59 -24.19 -10.55
N GLU A 129 1.41 -23.61 -9.72
CA GLU A 129 1.53 -23.99 -8.33
C GLU A 129 0.39 -23.38 -7.51
N PHE A 130 -0.21 -24.18 -6.63
CA PHE A 130 -1.16 -23.63 -5.66
C PHE A 130 -0.38 -22.76 -4.67
N PRO A 131 -0.93 -21.61 -4.23
CA PRO A 131 -0.23 -20.74 -3.29
C PRO A 131 0.00 -21.44 -1.95
N LEU A 132 1.01 -20.99 -1.23
CA LEU A 132 1.21 -21.36 0.17
C LEU A 132 0.00 -20.88 0.98
N VAL A 133 -0.37 -21.69 1.98
CA VAL A 133 -1.55 -21.44 2.83
C VAL A 133 -1.18 -21.69 4.31
N PRO A 134 -2.01 -21.26 5.27
CA PRO A 134 -1.81 -21.54 6.68
C PRO A 134 -1.60 -23.04 6.95
N GLY A 135 -0.48 -23.36 7.61
CA GLY A 135 -0.06 -24.74 7.90
C GLY A 135 1.03 -25.27 6.97
N ASP A 136 1.32 -24.60 5.85
CA ASP A 136 2.50 -24.90 5.04
C ASP A 136 3.79 -24.52 5.78
N THR A 137 4.88 -25.12 5.35
CA THR A 137 6.20 -24.99 5.96
C THR A 137 7.17 -24.26 5.01
N VAL A 138 8.32 -23.86 5.53
CA VAL A 138 9.41 -23.29 4.72
C VAL A 138 9.85 -24.26 3.59
N GLN A 139 9.68 -25.56 3.76
CA GLN A 139 10.00 -26.52 2.69
C GLN A 139 9.05 -26.36 1.48
N ASN A 140 7.77 -26.08 1.72
CA ASN A 140 6.84 -25.79 0.65
C ASN A 140 7.23 -24.51 -0.13
N ALA A 141 7.76 -23.50 0.59
CA ALA A 141 8.29 -22.29 -0.04
C ALA A 141 9.53 -22.61 -0.90
N TRP A 142 10.45 -23.45 -0.41
CA TRP A 142 11.59 -23.93 -1.18
C TRP A 142 11.17 -24.69 -2.45
N ASP A 143 10.20 -25.57 -2.31
CA ASP A 143 9.71 -26.38 -3.44
C ASP A 143 9.08 -25.46 -4.51
N ALA A 144 8.26 -24.48 -4.12
CA ALA A 144 7.70 -23.50 -5.02
C ALA A 144 8.79 -22.65 -5.70
N TYR A 145 9.75 -22.11 -4.93
CA TYR A 145 10.85 -21.31 -5.46
C TYR A 145 11.72 -22.10 -6.47
N ASN A 146 12.05 -23.36 -6.17
CA ASN A 146 12.88 -24.19 -7.05
C ASN A 146 12.18 -24.60 -8.37
N ASN A 147 10.85 -24.49 -8.43
CA ASN A 147 10.08 -24.73 -9.64
C ASN A 147 9.95 -23.50 -10.55
N LEU A 148 10.38 -22.31 -10.06
CA LEU A 148 10.37 -21.11 -10.86
C LEU A 148 11.40 -21.15 -11.99
N SER A 149 11.11 -20.43 -13.04
CA SER A 149 11.99 -20.23 -14.19
C SER A 149 11.94 -18.77 -14.63
N GLY A 150 13.00 -18.30 -15.27
CA GLY A 150 13.11 -16.94 -15.75
C GLY A 150 14.40 -16.29 -15.23
N GLY A 151 14.69 -15.11 -15.70
CA GLY A 151 15.92 -14.40 -15.33
C GLY A 151 15.83 -12.95 -15.79
N ASN A 152 14.63 -12.36 -15.69
CA ASN A 152 14.34 -11.00 -16.09
C ASN A 152 13.94 -10.20 -14.84
N GLU A 153 14.21 -8.93 -14.89
CA GLU A 153 13.93 -7.94 -13.86
C GLU A 153 12.65 -7.14 -14.21
N ALA A 154 11.62 -7.82 -14.72
CA ALA A 154 10.37 -7.23 -15.23
C ALA A 154 9.20 -7.50 -14.26
N GLY A 155 9.31 -6.99 -13.05
CA GLY A 155 8.37 -7.27 -11.98
C GLY A 155 6.95 -6.77 -12.25
N PHE A 156 6.79 -5.60 -12.87
CA PHE A 156 5.46 -5.07 -13.19
C PHE A 156 4.75 -5.94 -14.22
N ASP A 157 5.44 -6.29 -15.32
CA ASP A 157 4.92 -7.22 -16.34
C ASP A 157 4.65 -8.60 -15.75
N SER A 158 5.49 -9.06 -14.84
CA SER A 158 5.33 -10.34 -14.14
C SER A 158 4.02 -10.38 -13.35
N ILE A 159 3.75 -9.36 -12.54
CA ILE A 159 2.51 -9.30 -11.75
C ILE A 159 1.29 -9.22 -12.65
N TYR A 160 1.33 -8.41 -13.70
CA TYR A 160 0.24 -8.37 -14.68
C TYR A 160 -0.02 -9.74 -15.28
N SER A 161 1.03 -10.38 -15.78
CA SER A 161 0.93 -11.69 -16.41
C SER A 161 0.47 -12.79 -15.46
N TYR A 162 0.95 -12.76 -14.21
CA TYR A 162 0.53 -13.71 -13.17
C TYR A 162 -0.94 -13.56 -12.81
N MET A 163 -1.46 -12.34 -12.76
CA MET A 163 -2.83 -12.06 -12.36
C MET A 163 -3.84 -12.11 -13.52
N VAL A 164 -3.43 -11.69 -14.72
CA VAL A 164 -4.35 -11.47 -15.85
C VAL A 164 -4.22 -12.56 -16.92
N ASP A 165 -2.99 -12.88 -17.34
CA ASP A 165 -2.76 -13.83 -18.43
C ASP A 165 -2.76 -15.28 -17.93
N ASN A 166 -2.44 -15.53 -16.67
CA ASN A 166 -2.40 -16.87 -16.10
C ASN A 166 -3.79 -17.31 -15.63
N VAL A 167 -4.48 -18.04 -16.47
CA VAL A 167 -5.84 -18.56 -16.18
C VAL A 167 -5.90 -19.52 -14.99
N TYR A 168 -4.79 -20.19 -14.64
CA TYR A 168 -4.74 -21.05 -13.46
C TYR A 168 -4.92 -20.22 -12.18
N ASN A 169 -4.26 -19.07 -12.10
CA ASN A 169 -4.33 -18.21 -10.92
C ASN A 169 -5.72 -17.62 -10.67
N HIS A 170 -6.56 -17.51 -11.69
CA HIS A 170 -7.97 -17.13 -11.52
C HIS A 170 -8.76 -18.13 -10.66
N THR A 171 -8.24 -19.34 -10.45
CA THR A 171 -8.89 -20.35 -9.61
C THR A 171 -8.71 -20.10 -8.11
N TRP A 172 -7.70 -19.32 -7.72
CA TRP A 172 -7.37 -19.10 -6.32
C TRP A 172 -7.27 -17.63 -5.90
N LEU A 173 -6.95 -16.70 -6.79
CA LEU A 173 -6.95 -15.27 -6.51
C LEU A 173 -8.37 -14.78 -6.20
N ARG A 174 -8.56 -14.20 -5.04
CA ARG A 174 -9.86 -13.73 -4.56
C ARG A 174 -10.08 -12.27 -4.94
N GLN A 175 -11.23 -11.97 -5.55
CA GLN A 175 -11.55 -10.60 -5.98
C GLN A 175 -11.88 -9.66 -4.82
N ASP A 176 -12.27 -10.23 -3.69
CA ASP A 176 -12.71 -9.56 -2.46
C ASP A 176 -11.68 -9.66 -1.31
N ALA A 177 -10.48 -10.18 -1.58
CA ALA A 177 -9.35 -10.14 -0.67
C ALA A 177 -8.48 -8.90 -0.92
N GLY A 178 -7.79 -8.42 0.10
CA GLY A 178 -6.67 -7.49 -0.07
C GLY A 178 -5.55 -8.14 -0.90
N LEU A 179 -4.71 -7.34 -1.51
CA LEU A 179 -3.59 -7.83 -2.33
C LEU A 179 -2.30 -7.14 -1.94
N LEU A 180 -1.31 -7.91 -1.50
CA LEU A 180 0.06 -7.45 -1.30
C LEU A 180 0.97 -8.01 -2.40
N VAL A 181 1.72 -7.15 -3.06
CA VAL A 181 2.83 -7.56 -3.95
C VAL A 181 4.16 -7.22 -3.28
N VAL A 182 5.08 -8.18 -3.30
CA VAL A 182 6.45 -8.01 -2.83
C VAL A 182 7.38 -8.19 -4.03
N PHE A 183 8.05 -7.12 -4.45
CA PHE A 183 9.09 -7.19 -5.48
C PHE A 183 10.43 -7.50 -4.85
N VAL A 184 11.19 -8.42 -5.45
CA VAL A 184 12.53 -8.78 -5.00
C VAL A 184 13.48 -8.78 -6.20
N SER A 185 14.41 -7.81 -6.26
CA SER A 185 15.39 -7.70 -7.34
C SER A 185 16.63 -6.91 -6.92
N ASP A 186 17.80 -7.30 -7.41
CA ASP A 186 19.04 -6.54 -7.27
C ASP A 186 19.30 -5.56 -8.44
N GLU A 187 18.31 -5.43 -9.34
CA GLU A 187 18.29 -4.46 -10.43
C GLU A 187 17.01 -3.64 -10.44
N ASP A 188 16.99 -2.55 -11.22
CA ASP A 188 15.80 -1.76 -11.43
C ASP A 188 14.82 -2.47 -12.38
N GLU A 189 13.57 -2.07 -12.35
CA GLU A 189 12.44 -2.62 -13.11
C GLU A 189 12.66 -2.45 -14.64
N GLN A 190 12.48 -3.54 -15.40
CA GLN A 190 12.80 -3.62 -16.83
C GLN A 190 11.64 -4.11 -17.70
N SER A 191 10.40 -3.92 -17.28
CA SER A 191 9.21 -4.29 -18.04
C SER A 191 9.21 -3.70 -19.45
N ASN A 192 8.77 -4.49 -20.43
CA ASN A 192 8.72 -4.09 -21.83
C ASN A 192 7.58 -4.74 -22.63
N HIS A 193 6.59 -5.32 -21.97
CA HIS A 193 5.40 -5.94 -22.56
C HIS A 193 4.14 -5.13 -22.29
N GLN A 194 3.52 -5.27 -21.12
CA GLN A 194 2.34 -4.51 -20.73
C GLN A 194 2.73 -3.10 -20.28
N PHE A 195 3.83 -3.00 -19.55
CA PHE A 195 4.41 -1.73 -19.09
C PHE A 195 5.73 -1.47 -19.80
N THR A 196 6.23 -0.23 -19.72
CA THR A 196 7.53 0.15 -20.28
C THR A 196 8.52 0.45 -19.16
N SER A 197 9.80 0.15 -19.37
CA SER A 197 10.87 0.37 -18.42
C SER A 197 11.26 1.87 -18.30
N ASN A 198 10.28 2.73 -18.03
CA ASN A 198 10.43 4.16 -17.83
C ASN A 198 9.34 4.70 -16.89
N ASN A 199 9.37 5.99 -16.60
CA ASN A 199 8.40 6.60 -15.70
C ASN A 199 6.94 6.49 -16.20
N SER A 200 6.70 6.44 -17.52
CA SER A 200 5.34 6.21 -18.04
C SER A 200 4.85 4.83 -17.65
N GLY A 201 5.69 3.79 -17.81
CA GLY A 201 5.33 2.43 -17.39
C GLY A 201 5.11 2.28 -15.89
N LEU A 202 5.88 3.00 -15.08
CA LEU A 202 5.64 3.09 -13.63
C LEU A 202 4.24 3.67 -13.32
N TYR A 203 3.87 4.80 -13.95
CA TYR A 203 2.54 5.40 -13.74
C TYR A 203 1.41 4.50 -14.26
N ASP A 204 1.62 3.83 -15.39
CA ASP A 204 0.66 2.88 -15.94
C ASP A 204 0.46 1.69 -15.00
N PHE A 205 1.54 1.17 -14.40
CA PHE A 205 1.48 0.11 -13.39
C PHE A 205 0.73 0.59 -12.13
N ILE A 206 1.11 1.73 -11.58
CA ILE A 206 0.45 2.31 -10.39
C ILE A 206 -1.05 2.48 -10.63
N ASN A 207 -1.42 3.05 -11.77
CA ASN A 207 -2.83 3.26 -12.11
C ASN A 207 -3.59 1.93 -12.28
N TRP A 208 -2.99 0.94 -12.95
CA TRP A 208 -3.61 -0.38 -13.10
C TRP A 208 -3.73 -1.09 -11.75
N TYR A 209 -2.60 -1.20 -11.02
CA TYR A 209 -2.54 -1.95 -9.77
C TYR A 209 -3.45 -1.37 -8.69
N GLY A 210 -3.53 -0.04 -8.59
CA GLY A 210 -4.41 0.64 -7.64
C GLY A 210 -5.92 0.38 -7.82
N HIS A 211 -6.31 -0.25 -8.94
CA HIS A 211 -7.72 -0.56 -9.22
C HIS A 211 -8.03 -2.05 -9.31
N VAL A 212 -7.04 -2.93 -9.09
CA VAL A 212 -7.28 -4.40 -9.23
C VAL A 212 -8.00 -5.02 -8.04
N ARG A 213 -7.94 -4.35 -6.88
CA ARG A 213 -8.62 -4.76 -5.63
C ARG A 213 -9.06 -3.52 -4.86
N PRO A 214 -9.99 -3.66 -3.92
CA PRO A 214 -10.36 -2.56 -3.00
C PRO A 214 -9.20 -2.10 -2.12
N SER A 215 -8.36 -3.03 -1.67
CA SER A 215 -7.12 -2.73 -0.94
C SER A 215 -5.94 -3.37 -1.62
N VAL A 216 -4.94 -2.56 -1.94
CA VAL A 216 -3.68 -3.00 -2.57
C VAL A 216 -2.50 -2.44 -1.80
N PHE A 217 -1.47 -3.27 -1.66
CA PHE A 217 -0.26 -2.95 -0.92
C PHE A 217 0.95 -3.37 -1.77
N VAL A 218 2.04 -2.63 -1.65
CA VAL A 218 3.30 -2.95 -2.31
C VAL A 218 4.41 -2.92 -1.28
N ALA A 219 5.31 -3.89 -1.35
CA ALA A 219 6.59 -3.85 -0.66
C ALA A 219 7.69 -4.19 -1.66
N SER A 220 8.91 -3.74 -1.41
CA SER A 220 10.05 -4.09 -2.25
C SER A 220 11.30 -4.39 -1.43
N ILE A 221 12.03 -5.40 -1.86
CA ILE A 221 13.32 -5.81 -1.34
C ILE A 221 14.30 -5.62 -2.49
N VAL A 222 14.96 -4.47 -2.54
CA VAL A 222 15.71 -4.02 -3.71
C VAL A 222 17.00 -3.30 -3.31
N ASN A 223 17.88 -3.05 -4.28
CA ASN A 223 18.99 -2.13 -4.06
C ASN A 223 18.45 -0.72 -3.80
N VAL A 224 18.79 -0.16 -2.66
CA VAL A 224 18.48 1.23 -2.29
C VAL A 224 19.65 2.17 -2.64
N PRO A 225 19.46 3.50 -2.65
CA PRO A 225 20.54 4.45 -2.90
C PRO A 225 21.75 4.21 -1.99
N ALA A 226 22.96 4.42 -2.52
CA ALA A 226 24.21 4.10 -1.81
C ALA A 226 24.38 4.81 -0.45
N SER A 227 23.69 5.93 -0.23
CA SER A 227 23.67 6.64 1.06
C SER A 227 22.83 5.92 2.14
N GLU A 228 21.95 5.01 1.74
CA GLU A 228 21.01 4.30 2.57
C GLU A 228 21.31 2.81 2.67
N SER A 229 22.11 2.31 1.71
CA SER A 229 22.42 0.89 1.61
C SER A 229 23.57 0.47 2.53
N VAL A 230 23.44 -0.74 3.07
CA VAL A 230 24.52 -1.47 3.77
C VAL A 230 25.42 -2.26 2.82
N CYS A 231 25.22 -2.18 1.50
CA CYS A 231 26.08 -2.82 0.50
C CYS A 231 27.52 -2.33 0.62
N THR A 232 28.45 -3.28 0.76
CA THR A 232 29.89 -2.97 0.91
C THR A 232 30.66 -2.97 -0.41
N TRP A 233 29.99 -3.29 -1.51
CA TRP A 233 30.66 -3.42 -2.80
C TRP A 233 30.44 -2.18 -3.71
N ASN A 234 31.13 -2.20 -4.82
CA ASN A 234 31.27 -1.05 -5.69
C ASN A 234 29.89 -0.46 -6.09
N PRO A 235 29.56 0.73 -5.62
CA PRO A 235 28.26 1.35 -5.87
C PRO A 235 27.99 1.64 -7.37
N HIS A 236 29.01 1.52 -8.22
CA HIS A 236 28.87 1.70 -9.66
C HIS A 236 28.40 0.43 -10.40
N ALA A 237 28.34 -0.70 -9.71
CA ALA A 237 27.87 -1.97 -10.27
C ALA A 237 26.46 -2.34 -9.83
N ILE A 238 25.81 -1.50 -9.00
CA ILE A 238 24.49 -1.75 -8.44
C ILE A 238 23.51 -0.81 -9.12
N ASN A 239 22.47 -1.39 -9.74
CA ASN A 239 21.35 -0.62 -10.22
C ASN A 239 20.36 -0.46 -9.05
N VAL A 240 20.13 0.78 -8.65
CA VAL A 240 19.09 1.09 -7.65
C VAL A 240 17.73 0.73 -8.23
N GLY A 241 16.90 0.11 -7.45
CA GLY A 241 15.55 -0.28 -7.84
C GLY A 241 14.56 0.90 -7.78
N ASP A 242 14.91 2.02 -8.43
CA ASP A 242 14.19 3.30 -8.31
C ASP A 242 12.69 3.16 -8.57
N ARG A 243 12.30 2.42 -9.61
CA ARG A 243 10.89 2.25 -9.98
C ARG A 243 10.13 1.34 -9.01
N TYR A 244 10.77 0.33 -8.44
CA TYR A 244 10.18 -0.47 -7.38
C TYR A 244 10.00 0.36 -6.10
N ILE A 245 11.00 1.18 -5.76
CA ILE A 245 10.95 2.12 -4.62
C ILE A 245 9.82 3.12 -4.81
N ASP A 246 9.73 3.76 -5.99
CA ASP A 246 8.69 4.73 -6.29
C ASP A 246 7.28 4.12 -6.25
N ALA A 247 7.10 2.91 -6.80
CA ALA A 247 5.83 2.19 -6.71
C ALA A 247 5.48 1.86 -5.25
N THR A 248 6.44 1.38 -4.47
CA THR A 248 6.26 1.06 -3.06
C THR A 248 5.87 2.29 -2.25
N ASN A 249 6.59 3.39 -2.43
CA ASN A 249 6.29 4.66 -1.75
C ASN A 249 4.92 5.23 -2.13
N HIS A 250 4.50 5.07 -3.40
CA HIS A 250 3.18 5.51 -3.82
C HIS A 250 2.05 4.83 -3.04
N PHE A 251 2.20 3.54 -2.74
CA PHE A 251 1.23 2.76 -1.95
C PHE A 251 1.53 2.80 -0.43
N GLY A 252 2.41 3.68 0.03
CA GLY A 252 2.77 3.80 1.45
C GLY A 252 3.45 2.57 2.03
N GLY A 253 4.11 1.79 1.17
CA GLY A 253 4.67 0.49 1.52
C GLY A 253 6.07 0.53 2.11
N THR A 254 6.62 -0.65 2.38
CA THR A 254 7.94 -0.83 2.99
C THR A 254 9.00 -1.17 1.95
N VAL A 255 10.09 -0.41 1.93
CA VAL A 255 11.29 -0.71 1.15
C VAL A 255 12.35 -1.34 2.06
N VAL A 256 12.91 -2.46 1.63
CA VAL A 256 13.98 -3.19 2.31
C VAL A 256 15.23 -3.15 1.44
N ASP A 257 16.38 -2.82 2.03
CA ASP A 257 17.67 -2.95 1.33
C ASP A 257 18.00 -4.43 1.14
N ILE A 258 18.12 -4.88 -0.10
CA ILE A 258 18.45 -6.27 -0.46
C ILE A 258 19.78 -6.72 0.13
N CYS A 259 20.70 -5.80 0.42
CA CYS A 259 22.00 -6.08 1.04
C CYS A 259 21.92 -6.25 2.56
N SER A 260 20.77 -6.00 3.17
CA SER A 260 20.57 -6.30 4.59
C SER A 260 20.78 -7.79 4.84
N THR A 261 21.46 -8.12 5.93
CA THR A 261 21.68 -9.53 6.33
C THR A 261 20.42 -10.19 6.88
N ASP A 262 19.43 -9.38 7.25
CA ASP A 262 18.15 -9.82 7.81
C ASP A 262 17.03 -8.97 7.20
N TRP A 263 16.13 -9.60 6.44
CA TRP A 263 14.97 -8.93 5.84
C TRP A 263 13.72 -8.99 6.72
N ALA A 264 13.76 -9.81 7.78
CA ALA A 264 12.59 -10.07 8.62
C ALA A 264 11.95 -8.79 9.20
N PRO A 265 12.68 -7.77 9.69
CA PRO A 265 12.04 -6.56 10.20
C PRO A 265 11.21 -5.81 9.14
N GLY A 266 11.73 -5.68 7.93
CA GLY A 266 11.00 -5.03 6.83
C GLY A 266 9.82 -5.86 6.32
N VAL A 267 9.99 -7.17 6.22
CA VAL A 267 8.90 -8.09 5.85
C VAL A 267 7.79 -8.08 6.89
N LEU A 268 8.14 -8.02 8.18
CA LEU A 268 7.16 -7.86 9.26
C LEU A 268 6.39 -6.54 9.15
N ALA A 269 7.09 -5.44 8.87
CA ALA A 269 6.45 -4.15 8.65
C ALA A 269 5.45 -4.20 7.47
N ALA A 270 5.86 -4.79 6.34
CA ALA A 270 4.95 -5.00 5.20
C ALA A 270 3.74 -5.88 5.56
N THR A 271 3.93 -6.88 6.43
CA THR A 271 2.85 -7.75 6.90
C THR A 271 1.87 -7.00 7.83
N GLN A 272 2.36 -6.05 8.60
CA GLN A 272 1.52 -5.22 9.48
C GLN A 272 0.61 -4.28 8.68
N GLN A 273 1.05 -3.77 7.55
CA GLN A 273 0.27 -2.86 6.70
C GLN A 273 -1.03 -3.47 6.16
N ILE A 274 -1.08 -4.79 6.03
CA ILE A 274 -2.24 -5.52 5.51
C ILE A 274 -3.22 -5.99 6.61
N GLN A 275 -2.94 -5.66 7.86
CA GLN A 275 -3.79 -5.99 9.00
C GLN A 275 -4.60 -4.76 9.44
N PRO A 276 -5.83 -4.96 9.93
CA PRO A 276 -6.56 -3.85 10.54
C PRO A 276 -5.76 -3.21 11.67
N HIS A 277 -5.75 -1.91 11.70
CA HIS A 277 -5.10 -1.16 12.77
C HIS A 277 -5.92 -1.25 14.04
N GLU A 278 -5.54 -2.13 14.96
CA GLU A 278 -6.13 -2.23 16.31
C GLU A 278 -5.62 -1.11 17.22
N PHE A 279 -4.49 -0.53 16.88
CA PHE A 279 -3.89 0.62 17.55
C PHE A 279 -3.10 1.48 16.55
N TRP A 280 -2.83 2.73 16.93
CA TRP A 280 -2.00 3.65 16.15
C TRP A 280 -1.02 4.38 17.06
N GLU A 281 0.27 4.33 16.74
CA GLU A 281 1.32 5.07 17.45
C GLU A 281 1.28 6.53 17.01
N LEU A 282 1.24 7.43 17.99
CA LEU A 282 1.21 8.86 17.71
C LEU A 282 2.60 9.38 17.38
N THR A 283 2.70 10.28 16.41
CA THR A 283 3.97 10.91 16.02
C THR A 283 4.59 11.68 17.20
N TYR A 284 3.76 12.35 17.98
CA TYR A 284 4.20 13.12 19.15
C TYR A 284 3.38 12.77 20.38
N ALA A 285 3.95 13.04 21.57
CA ALA A 285 3.20 12.93 22.80
C ALA A 285 2.15 14.07 22.89
N PRO A 286 0.86 13.75 23.07
CA PRO A 286 -0.19 14.75 23.18
C PRO A 286 -0.16 15.43 24.53
N LEU A 287 -0.59 16.70 24.58
CA LEU A 287 -0.96 17.32 25.86
C LEU A 287 -2.20 16.62 26.44
N PRO A 288 -2.29 16.51 27.77
CA PRO A 288 -3.43 15.86 28.42
C PRO A 288 -4.78 16.42 27.95
N ASP A 289 -5.75 15.54 27.77
CA ASP A 289 -7.14 15.86 27.42
C ASP A 289 -7.34 16.61 26.08
N THR A 290 -6.35 16.54 25.15
CA THR A 290 -6.45 17.18 23.84
C THR A 290 -6.70 16.21 22.70
N LEU A 291 -6.68 14.91 22.95
CA LEU A 291 -6.90 13.87 21.93
C LEU A 291 -8.35 13.83 21.47
N ILE A 292 -8.55 13.89 20.17
CA ILE A 292 -9.85 13.71 19.50
C ILE A 292 -9.64 12.77 18.31
N VAL A 293 -10.49 11.77 18.17
CA VAL A 293 -10.45 10.83 17.04
C VAL A 293 -11.67 11.05 16.16
N PHE A 294 -11.46 11.12 14.85
CA PHE A 294 -12.53 11.15 13.84
C PHE A 294 -12.40 9.92 12.94
N VAL A 295 -13.54 9.36 12.56
CA VAL A 295 -13.67 8.31 11.55
C VAL A 295 -14.64 8.82 10.49
N ASP A 296 -14.19 8.96 9.25
CA ASP A 296 -14.95 9.56 8.16
C ASP A 296 -15.59 10.91 8.56
N PHE A 297 -14.80 11.78 9.21
CA PHE A 297 -15.17 13.10 9.71
C PHE A 297 -16.23 13.10 10.84
N VAL A 298 -16.55 11.93 11.42
CA VAL A 298 -17.45 11.80 12.57
C VAL A 298 -16.62 11.50 13.81
N GLU A 299 -16.85 12.24 14.91
CA GLU A 299 -16.16 11.98 16.16
C GLU A 299 -16.37 10.53 16.62
N PHE A 300 -15.27 9.86 16.93
CA PHE A 300 -15.23 8.47 17.35
C PHE A 300 -14.74 8.37 18.79
N VAL A 301 -15.45 7.65 19.65
CA VAL A 301 -15.21 7.64 21.10
C VAL A 301 -14.80 6.30 21.68
N ASP A 302 -14.87 5.21 20.86
CA ASP A 302 -14.56 3.85 21.32
C ASP A 302 -13.05 3.54 21.18
N TRP A 303 -12.26 4.31 21.92
CA TRP A 303 -10.80 4.19 21.96
C TRP A 303 -10.24 4.54 23.34
N THR A 304 -8.99 4.11 23.57
CA THR A 304 -8.22 4.43 24.78
C THR A 304 -6.81 4.90 24.40
N TYR A 305 -6.23 5.81 25.21
CA TYR A 305 -4.86 6.26 25.03
C TYR A 305 -3.91 5.57 26.01
N ASP A 306 -2.91 4.88 25.47
CA ASP A 306 -1.82 4.26 26.21
C ASP A 306 -0.64 5.23 26.29
N THR A 307 -0.52 5.91 27.44
CA THR A 307 0.55 6.89 27.68
C THR A 307 1.95 6.28 27.74
N THR A 308 2.07 4.98 27.99
CA THR A 308 3.37 4.27 28.09
C THR A 308 3.97 4.06 26.71
N ASN A 309 3.12 3.70 25.74
CA ASN A 309 3.54 3.39 24.38
C ASN A 309 3.19 4.53 23.41
N ASN A 310 2.67 5.65 23.88
CA ASN A 310 2.23 6.80 23.08
C ASN A 310 1.34 6.40 21.90
N ARG A 311 0.28 5.62 22.15
CA ARG A 311 -0.61 5.11 21.11
C ARG A 311 -2.08 5.17 21.50
N ILE A 312 -2.93 5.29 20.49
CA ILE A 312 -4.37 5.05 20.58
C ILE A 312 -4.62 3.56 20.35
N SER A 313 -5.45 2.94 21.18
CA SER A 313 -5.99 1.59 20.97
C SER A 313 -7.49 1.68 20.77
N PHE A 314 -8.00 1.01 19.74
CA PHE A 314 -9.43 1.05 19.39
C PHE A 314 -10.18 -0.07 20.14
N ASP A 315 -11.11 0.31 20.99
CA ASP A 315 -11.99 -0.65 21.70
C ASP A 315 -13.02 -1.28 20.74
N VAL A 316 -13.44 -0.52 19.72
CA VAL A 316 -14.17 -0.97 18.55
C VAL A 316 -13.34 -0.57 17.32
N LEU A 317 -13.05 -1.50 16.42
CA LEU A 317 -12.29 -1.18 15.23
C LEU A 317 -13.04 -0.19 14.34
N PRO A 318 -12.38 0.90 13.86
CA PRO A 318 -12.96 1.73 12.84
C PRO A 318 -13.39 0.90 11.61
N PRO A 319 -14.47 1.28 10.91
CA PRO A 319 -14.91 0.57 9.73
C PRO A 319 -13.82 0.46 8.67
N GLU A 320 -13.81 -0.64 7.96
CA GLU A 320 -12.88 -0.90 6.86
C GLU A 320 -13.01 0.18 5.77
N GLY A 321 -11.87 0.66 5.27
CA GLY A 321 -11.78 1.74 4.27
C GLY A 321 -12.15 3.11 4.80
N SER A 322 -12.36 3.27 6.11
CA SER A 322 -12.62 4.59 6.69
C SER A 322 -11.31 5.36 6.86
N LEU A 323 -11.38 6.67 6.66
CA LEU A 323 -10.31 7.59 7.03
C LEU A 323 -10.38 7.83 8.55
N VAL A 324 -9.30 7.53 9.24
CA VAL A 324 -9.13 7.81 10.67
C VAL A 324 -8.18 9.00 10.82
N GLU A 325 -8.62 10.01 11.55
CA GLU A 325 -7.84 11.21 11.87
C GLU A 325 -7.76 11.37 13.40
N ILE A 326 -6.55 11.52 13.92
CA ILE A 326 -6.28 11.67 15.36
C ILE A 326 -5.67 13.04 15.55
N GLY A 327 -6.48 13.99 16.02
CA GLY A 327 -6.07 15.35 16.34
C GLY A 327 -5.64 15.49 17.78
N TYR A 328 -4.57 16.23 18.05
CA TYR A 328 -4.10 16.54 19.40
C TYR A 328 -3.18 17.77 19.41
N VAL A 329 -2.97 18.33 20.60
CA VAL A 329 -2.06 19.45 20.80
C VAL A 329 -0.74 18.93 21.34
N ILE A 330 0.35 19.42 20.79
CA ILE A 330 1.72 19.13 21.24
C ILE A 330 2.32 20.35 21.96
N ASP A 331 3.21 20.11 22.93
CA ASP A 331 3.99 21.17 23.58
C ASP A 331 5.21 21.51 22.72
N THR A 332 5.22 22.69 22.14
CA THR A 332 6.35 23.17 21.32
C THR A 332 7.47 23.82 22.18
N PHE A 333 7.28 23.90 23.49
CA PHE A 333 8.27 24.52 24.41
C PHE A 333 9.17 23.51 25.13
N LEU A 334 9.06 22.19 24.85
CA LEU A 334 10.06 21.28 25.41
C LEU A 334 11.41 21.62 24.78
N PRO A 335 12.39 22.15 25.55
CA PRO A 335 13.71 22.39 25.02
C PRO A 335 14.28 21.04 24.56
N ASN A 336 14.85 21.05 23.38
CA ASN A 336 15.62 19.93 22.87
C ASN A 336 16.71 19.62 23.91
N THR A 337 16.50 18.60 24.78
CA THR A 337 17.46 18.20 25.80
C THR A 337 18.59 17.39 25.16
N GLY A 338 19.36 18.08 24.33
CA GLY A 338 20.49 17.46 23.65
C GLY A 338 21.35 18.49 22.97
N ASP A 339 22.01 19.37 23.75
CA ASP A 339 23.29 20.03 23.42
C ASP A 339 23.67 21.00 24.55
N ASP A 340 23.92 20.45 25.76
CA ASP A 340 24.67 21.19 26.81
C ASP A 340 26.17 20.83 26.66
N ASP A 341 26.78 21.30 25.59
CA ASP A 341 28.24 21.37 25.49
C ASP A 341 28.73 22.83 25.55
N ASP A 342 28.29 23.54 26.58
CA ASP A 342 28.93 24.79 27.01
C ASP A 342 30.16 24.45 27.88
N SER A 343 31.23 23.97 27.27
CA SER A 343 32.55 24.06 27.86
C SER A 343 33.02 25.53 27.80
N ALA A 344 32.65 26.28 28.79
CA ALA A 344 33.25 27.59 29.07
C ALA A 344 34.77 27.40 29.31
N GLY A 345 35.55 27.75 28.32
CA GLY A 345 36.99 27.92 28.47
C GLY A 345 37.26 29.12 29.34
N ASP A 346 37.73 28.88 30.56
CA ASP A 346 38.37 29.90 31.38
C ASP A 346 39.72 30.26 30.77
N ASP A 347 39.77 31.42 30.11
CA ASP A 347 41.01 32.13 29.79
C ASP A 347 41.52 32.82 31.06
N ASP A 348 42.41 32.17 31.78
CA ASP A 348 43.19 32.82 32.82
C ASP A 348 44.52 33.33 32.26
N ASP A 349 44.51 34.61 31.90
CA ASP A 349 45.64 35.43 31.56
C ASP A 349 46.45 35.76 32.84
N SER A 350 47.63 35.19 33.01
CA SER A 350 48.60 35.67 33.99
C SER A 350 49.96 35.82 33.38
N SER A 351 50.20 37.08 33.01
CA SER A 351 51.56 37.69 32.81
C SER A 351 52.41 37.51 34.09
N GLY A 352 53.71 37.23 33.87
CA GLY A 352 54.66 37.42 34.93
C GLY A 352 56.08 36.89 34.72
N SER A 353 57.00 37.78 34.28
CA SER A 353 58.46 37.80 34.37
C SER A 353 59.27 36.82 33.56
#